data_d11de19351bd55c8de2287a59649b516
#
_entry.id   d11de19351bd55c8de2287a59649b516
#
_cell.length_a   1.000
_cell.length_b   1.000
_cell.length_c   1.000
_cell.angle_alpha   90.00
_cell.angle_beta   90.00
_cell.angle_gamma   90.00
#
_symmetry.space_group_name_H-M   'P 1'
#
loop_
_entity.id
_entity.type
_entity.pdbx_description
1 polymer ?
#
loop_
_entity_poly.entity_id
_entity_poly.type
_entity_poly.pdbx_seq_one_letter_code
_entity_poly.pdbx_strand_id
1 'polypeptide(L)'
;MPSQNAKNTMIELKNVSLEVDGKSLISHFSLTAVAGELVAIVGESGVGKSTLLKAILGFKPLKEGMISIDGEPLNGYSAVFFRRLMAYVPQELSLPCESVAEMVSLPFTLHQNKHIVFSKERLMEEWEKLGLSASLYDKQVSKVSGGERQRMMIAVSVLLDKPILLADEPTSALDNFSSQKVLSYFRDYASKGHTVIVVSHDPLFAQGSDRVIQL
;
A
#
# COMPACT_ATOMS: atom_id res chain seq x y z
N MET A 1 11.09 -20.56 -29.96
CA MET A 1 11.39 -20.33 -28.54
C MET A 1 10.36 -19.34 -28.02
N PRO A 2 9.50 -19.65 -27.06
CA PRO A 2 8.57 -18.66 -26.50
C PRO A 2 9.38 -17.68 -25.65
N SER A 3 9.19 -16.39 -25.91
CA SER A 3 9.77 -15.27 -25.22
C SER A 3 9.51 -15.35 -23.72
N GLN A 4 10.58 -15.16 -22.94
CA GLN A 4 10.57 -15.00 -21.48
C GLN A 4 9.42 -14.07 -21.06
N ASN A 5 8.67 -14.51 -20.04
CA ASN A 5 7.59 -13.82 -19.34
C ASN A 5 7.76 -12.29 -19.37
N ALA A 6 7.05 -11.60 -20.24
CA ALA A 6 6.79 -10.19 -20.06
C ALA A 6 5.91 -10.10 -18.80
N LYS A 7 6.51 -9.71 -17.66
CA LYS A 7 5.76 -9.44 -16.44
C LYS A 7 4.68 -8.42 -16.77
N ASN A 8 3.44 -8.73 -16.45
CA ASN A 8 2.30 -7.88 -16.77
C ASN A 8 2.43 -6.54 -16.03
N THR A 9 2.42 -5.43 -16.76
CA THR A 9 2.48 -4.09 -16.16
C THR A 9 1.17 -3.79 -15.46
N MET A 10 1.22 -3.64 -14.15
CA MET A 10 0.03 -3.38 -13.34
C MET A 10 -0.22 -1.89 -13.12
N ILE A 11 0.84 -1.09 -13.02
CA ILE A 11 0.74 0.37 -12.87
C ILE A 11 1.76 1.02 -13.81
N GLU A 12 1.30 2.01 -14.56
CA GLU A 12 2.16 2.83 -15.40
C GLU A 12 1.83 4.31 -15.22
N LEU A 13 2.86 5.10 -14.92
CA LEU A 13 2.84 6.56 -14.89
C LEU A 13 3.69 7.08 -16.04
N LYS A 14 3.16 7.98 -16.86
CA LYS A 14 3.86 8.60 -17.99
C LYS A 14 3.86 10.13 -17.83
N ASN A 15 5.04 10.71 -17.63
CA ASN A 15 5.26 12.17 -17.54
C ASN A 15 4.29 12.85 -16.55
N VAL A 16 4.04 12.21 -15.41
CA VAL A 16 3.10 12.70 -14.40
C VAL A 16 3.66 13.92 -13.71
N SER A 17 2.88 15.01 -13.71
CA SER A 17 3.15 16.22 -12.94
C SER A 17 2.00 16.46 -11.97
N LEU A 18 2.37 16.78 -10.71
CA LEU A 18 1.44 17.05 -9.61
C LEU A 18 1.68 18.42 -9.00
N GLU A 19 0.58 19.11 -8.71
CA GLU A 19 0.58 20.44 -8.10
C GLU A 19 -0.34 20.45 -6.88
N VAL A 20 0.09 21.16 -5.83
CA VAL A 20 -0.71 21.42 -4.63
C VAL A 20 -0.60 22.92 -4.29
N ASP A 21 -1.72 23.58 -4.16
CA ASP A 21 -1.82 25.00 -3.82
C ASP A 21 -0.93 25.91 -4.72
N GLY A 22 -0.93 25.61 -6.03
CA GLY A 22 -0.14 26.36 -7.01
C GLY A 22 1.36 26.03 -7.04
N LYS A 23 1.83 25.12 -6.17
CA LYS A 23 3.24 24.69 -6.16
C LYS A 23 3.40 23.34 -6.85
N SER A 24 4.33 23.27 -7.81
CA SER A 24 4.73 22.00 -8.40
C SER A 24 5.44 21.14 -7.35
N LEU A 25 4.92 19.94 -7.11
CA LEU A 25 5.55 18.94 -6.22
C LEU A 25 6.34 17.92 -7.02
N ILE A 26 5.77 17.46 -8.13
CA ILE A 26 6.34 16.42 -8.98
C ILE A 26 6.25 16.91 -10.42
N SER A 27 7.32 16.75 -11.19
CA SER A 27 7.37 17.16 -12.59
C SER A 27 7.87 16.01 -13.47
N HIS A 28 7.10 15.67 -14.50
CA HIS A 28 7.43 14.69 -15.54
C HIS A 28 7.88 13.31 -15.01
N PHE A 29 7.32 12.87 -13.90
CA PHE A 29 7.66 11.60 -13.27
C PHE A 29 7.08 10.43 -14.07
N SER A 30 7.91 9.41 -14.31
CA SER A 30 7.49 8.20 -15.01
C SER A 30 7.92 6.97 -14.22
N LEU A 31 7.02 6.00 -14.11
CA LEU A 31 7.21 4.75 -13.38
C LEU A 31 6.37 3.67 -14.03
N THR A 32 6.91 2.46 -14.09
CA THR A 32 6.12 1.24 -14.32
C THR A 32 6.29 0.32 -13.11
N ALA A 33 5.24 -0.36 -12.68
CA ALA A 33 5.32 -1.43 -11.70
C ALA A 33 4.62 -2.68 -12.26
N VAL A 34 5.24 -3.83 -12.10
CA VAL A 34 4.79 -5.08 -12.70
C VAL A 34 4.30 -6.06 -11.63
N ALA A 35 3.52 -7.04 -12.04
CA ALA A 35 3.08 -8.12 -11.14
C ALA A 35 4.28 -8.85 -10.54
N GLY A 36 4.23 -9.11 -9.22
CA GLY A 36 5.30 -9.77 -8.48
C GLY A 36 6.49 -8.87 -8.14
N GLU A 37 6.31 -7.54 -8.12
CA GLU A 37 7.37 -6.58 -7.83
C GLU A 37 7.06 -5.76 -6.57
N LEU A 38 8.07 -5.59 -5.71
CA LEU A 38 8.10 -4.61 -4.63
C LEU A 38 8.92 -3.39 -5.08
N VAL A 39 8.26 -2.26 -5.29
CA VAL A 39 8.87 -0.99 -5.67
C VAL A 39 8.87 -0.04 -4.49
N ALA A 40 10.05 0.49 -4.12
CA ALA A 40 10.16 1.58 -3.16
C ALA A 40 10.33 2.91 -3.88
N ILE A 41 9.51 3.89 -3.54
CA ILE A 41 9.68 5.29 -3.94
C ILE A 41 10.22 6.03 -2.72
N VAL A 42 11.46 6.49 -2.82
CA VAL A 42 12.17 7.14 -1.73
C VAL A 42 12.38 8.62 -2.04
N GLY A 43 12.50 9.43 -1.00
CA GLY A 43 12.73 10.87 -1.14
C GLY A 43 12.54 11.58 0.18
N GLU A 44 12.90 12.87 0.23
CA GLU A 44 12.77 13.70 1.42
C GLU A 44 11.30 13.86 1.86
N SER A 45 11.10 14.25 3.12
CA SER A 45 9.75 14.57 3.61
C SER A 45 9.19 15.78 2.84
N GLY A 46 7.92 15.72 2.47
CA GLY A 46 7.24 16.80 1.76
C GLY A 46 7.45 16.85 0.23
N VAL A 47 8.29 15.99 -0.36
CA VAL A 47 8.56 15.98 -1.82
C VAL A 47 7.36 15.54 -2.66
N GLY A 48 6.29 15.01 -2.06
CA GLY A 48 5.07 14.63 -2.79
C GLY A 48 4.78 13.13 -2.85
N LYS A 49 5.51 12.27 -2.10
CA LYS A 49 5.33 10.81 -2.11
C LYS A 49 3.89 10.38 -1.83
N SER A 50 3.30 10.84 -0.73
CA SER A 50 1.90 10.54 -0.39
C SER A 50 0.91 11.12 -1.39
N THR A 51 1.24 12.28 -2.01
CA THR A 51 0.44 12.88 -3.07
C THR A 51 0.44 12.00 -4.32
N LEU A 52 1.59 11.38 -4.65
CA LEU A 52 1.70 10.45 -5.75
C LEU A 52 0.83 9.19 -5.52
N LEU A 53 0.85 8.61 -4.32
CA LEU A 53 -0.05 7.49 -3.99
C LEU A 53 -1.53 7.90 -4.10
N LYS A 54 -1.88 9.10 -3.64
CA LYS A 54 -3.26 9.63 -3.79
C LYS A 54 -3.63 9.84 -5.26
N ALA A 55 -2.68 10.20 -6.13
CA ALA A 55 -2.91 10.29 -7.57
C ALA A 55 -3.13 8.90 -8.19
N ILE A 56 -2.36 7.88 -7.82
CA ILE A 56 -2.55 6.49 -8.24
C ILE A 56 -3.92 5.95 -7.78
N LEU A 57 -4.39 6.34 -6.60
CA LEU A 57 -5.73 6.01 -6.10
C LEU A 57 -6.85 6.82 -6.79
N GLY A 58 -6.51 7.80 -7.62
CA GLY A 58 -7.48 8.67 -8.29
C GLY A 58 -8.14 9.69 -7.35
N PHE A 59 -7.53 10.01 -6.21
CA PHE A 59 -8.00 11.05 -5.28
C PHE A 59 -7.38 12.42 -5.56
N LYS A 60 -6.27 12.47 -6.32
CA LYS A 60 -5.60 13.70 -6.70
C LYS A 60 -5.54 13.79 -8.22
N PRO A 61 -6.07 14.85 -8.84
CA PRO A 61 -5.95 15.05 -10.28
C PRO A 61 -4.50 15.33 -10.67
N LEU A 62 -4.13 14.89 -11.88
CA LEU A 62 -2.85 15.21 -12.49
C LEU A 62 -2.91 16.64 -13.05
N LYS A 63 -1.78 17.36 -13.02
CA LYS A 63 -1.58 18.57 -13.81
C LYS A 63 -1.26 18.20 -15.25
N GLU A 64 -0.40 17.19 -15.44
CA GLU A 64 0.02 16.68 -16.74
C GLU A 64 0.33 15.19 -16.65
N GLY A 65 0.41 14.54 -17.82
CA GLY A 65 0.74 13.13 -17.92
C GLY A 65 -0.48 12.21 -17.80
N MET A 66 -0.21 10.94 -17.62
CA MET A 66 -1.25 9.91 -17.49
C MET A 66 -0.83 8.81 -16.51
N ILE A 67 -1.82 8.21 -15.88
CA ILE A 67 -1.69 6.97 -15.11
C ILE A 67 -2.56 5.91 -15.77
N SER A 68 -2.06 4.70 -15.91
CA SER A 68 -2.85 3.54 -16.30
C SER A 68 -2.69 2.41 -15.29
N ILE A 69 -3.77 1.65 -15.11
CA ILE A 69 -3.84 0.49 -14.23
C ILE A 69 -4.25 -0.70 -15.11
N ASP A 70 -3.43 -1.75 -15.12
CA ASP A 70 -3.62 -2.93 -15.97
C ASP A 70 -3.85 -2.57 -17.45
N GLY A 71 -3.08 -1.60 -17.94
CA GLY A 71 -3.14 -1.08 -19.31
C GLY A 71 -4.26 -0.06 -19.60
N GLU A 72 -5.21 0.13 -18.69
CA GLU A 72 -6.35 1.02 -18.88
C GLU A 72 -6.16 2.37 -18.18
N PRO A 73 -6.56 3.50 -18.80
CA PRO A 73 -6.31 4.83 -18.24
C PRO A 73 -7.12 5.10 -16.98
N LEU A 74 -6.43 5.62 -15.96
CA LEU A 74 -7.04 6.12 -14.72
C LEU A 74 -7.59 7.53 -14.94
N ASN A 75 -8.90 7.69 -14.76
CA ASN A 75 -9.60 8.97 -14.81
C ASN A 75 -10.73 9.01 -13.77
N GLY A 76 -11.46 10.11 -13.70
CA GLY A 76 -12.52 10.29 -12.70
C GLY A 76 -13.62 9.22 -12.75
N TYR A 77 -13.89 8.64 -13.92
CA TYR A 77 -14.91 7.59 -14.08
C TYR A 77 -14.35 6.20 -13.72
N SER A 78 -13.13 5.89 -14.15
CA SER A 78 -12.50 4.59 -13.91
C SER A 78 -11.92 4.43 -12.51
N ALA A 79 -11.63 5.52 -11.80
CA ALA A 79 -10.97 5.51 -10.50
C ALA A 79 -11.72 4.66 -9.44
N VAL A 80 -13.06 4.70 -9.43
CA VAL A 80 -13.86 3.89 -8.48
C VAL A 80 -13.69 2.40 -8.77
N PHE A 81 -13.60 2.02 -10.04
CA PHE A 81 -13.35 0.65 -10.45
C PHE A 81 -11.95 0.19 -10.04
N PHE A 82 -10.91 0.98 -10.36
CA PHE A 82 -9.53 0.60 -10.06
C PHE A 82 -9.22 0.53 -8.57
N ARG A 83 -9.86 1.35 -7.72
CA ARG A 83 -9.72 1.21 -6.27
C ARG A 83 -10.15 -0.17 -5.73
N ARG A 84 -10.98 -0.92 -6.46
CA ARG A 84 -11.32 -2.31 -6.09
C ARG A 84 -10.13 -3.26 -6.25
N LEU A 85 -9.16 -2.92 -7.11
CA LEU A 85 -7.94 -3.68 -7.34
C LEU A 85 -6.81 -3.29 -6.37
N MET A 86 -7.05 -2.30 -5.50
CA MET A 86 -6.02 -1.72 -4.65
C MET A 86 -6.35 -1.89 -3.18
N ALA A 87 -5.36 -2.28 -2.38
CA ALA A 87 -5.34 -2.06 -0.95
C ALA A 87 -4.41 -0.88 -0.63
N TYR A 88 -4.78 -0.07 0.35
CA TYR A 88 -3.99 1.10 0.74
C TYR A 88 -3.76 1.12 2.25
N VAL A 89 -2.49 1.21 2.63
CA VAL A 89 -2.03 1.40 4.01
C VAL A 89 -1.60 2.86 4.15
N PRO A 90 -2.38 3.71 4.81
CA PRO A 90 -2.01 5.10 5.04
C PRO A 90 -0.95 5.23 6.13
N GLN A 91 -0.23 6.35 6.14
CA GLN A 91 0.75 6.69 7.17
C GLN A 91 0.10 6.81 8.55
N GLU A 92 -1.05 7.48 8.63
CA GLU A 92 -1.82 7.65 9.86
C GLU A 92 -3.14 6.89 9.77
N LEU A 93 -3.41 6.09 10.79
CA LEU A 93 -4.63 5.32 10.93
C LEU A 93 -5.57 6.02 11.91
N SER A 94 -6.61 6.64 11.37
CA SER A 94 -7.72 7.21 12.13
C SER A 94 -9.01 6.50 11.71
N LEU A 95 -9.37 5.44 12.44
CA LEU A 95 -10.61 4.72 12.23
C LEU A 95 -11.53 4.95 13.44
N PRO A 96 -12.83 5.22 13.22
CA PRO A 96 -13.81 5.45 14.29
C PRO A 96 -14.27 4.11 14.89
N CYS A 97 -13.30 3.34 15.44
CA CYS A 97 -13.55 2.03 16.03
C CYS A 97 -13.15 2.04 17.51
N GLU A 98 -13.93 1.41 18.35
CA GLU A 98 -13.63 1.30 19.78
C GLU A 98 -12.77 0.06 20.08
N SER A 99 -13.00 -1.05 19.37
CA SER A 99 -12.28 -2.30 19.58
C SER A 99 -11.37 -2.66 18.40
N VAL A 100 -10.31 -3.42 18.68
CA VAL A 100 -9.42 -3.97 17.66
C VAL A 100 -10.19 -4.93 16.73
N ALA A 101 -11.07 -5.76 17.29
CA ALA A 101 -11.90 -6.67 16.50
C ALA A 101 -12.74 -5.92 15.45
N GLU A 102 -13.36 -4.81 15.84
CA GLU A 102 -14.11 -3.93 14.93
C GLU A 102 -13.16 -3.31 13.87
N MET A 103 -12.03 -2.75 14.31
CA MET A 103 -11.07 -2.10 13.43
C MET A 103 -10.57 -3.03 12.31
N VAL A 104 -10.23 -4.27 12.63
CA VAL A 104 -9.68 -5.22 11.65
C VAL A 104 -10.74 -5.87 10.77
N SER A 105 -11.99 -5.95 11.22
CA SER A 105 -13.10 -6.50 10.44
C SER A 105 -13.78 -5.47 9.54
N LEU A 106 -13.72 -4.17 9.89
CA LEU A 106 -14.39 -3.09 9.16
C LEU A 106 -14.10 -3.08 7.65
N PRO A 107 -12.86 -3.24 7.15
CA PRO A 107 -12.59 -3.24 5.72
C PRO A 107 -13.34 -4.33 4.93
N PHE A 108 -13.67 -5.45 5.55
CA PHE A 108 -14.41 -6.56 4.92
C PHE A 108 -15.92 -6.27 4.81
N THR A 109 -16.43 -5.34 5.59
CA THR A 109 -17.86 -4.93 5.54
C THR A 109 -18.15 -3.96 4.38
N LEU A 110 -17.11 -3.36 3.80
CA LEU A 110 -17.24 -2.42 2.70
C LEU A 110 -17.82 -3.12 1.48
N HIS A 111 -18.74 -2.46 0.78
CA HIS A 111 -19.46 -3.03 -0.37
C HIS A 111 -18.51 -3.68 -1.41
N GLN A 112 -17.38 -3.05 -1.67
CA GLN A 112 -16.38 -3.54 -2.63
C GLN A 112 -15.65 -4.82 -2.17
N ASN A 113 -15.70 -5.16 -0.90
CA ASN A 113 -14.99 -6.29 -0.28
C ASN A 113 -15.95 -7.37 0.26
N LYS A 114 -17.27 -7.22 0.11
CA LYS A 114 -18.29 -8.17 0.65
C LYS A 114 -18.13 -9.61 0.16
N HIS A 115 -17.43 -9.83 -0.94
CA HIS A 115 -17.11 -11.16 -1.45
C HIS A 115 -15.95 -11.83 -0.70
N ILE A 116 -15.22 -11.09 0.14
CA ILE A 116 -14.10 -11.58 0.94
C ILE A 116 -14.62 -11.84 2.36
N VAL A 117 -14.60 -13.10 2.77
CA VAL A 117 -15.05 -13.48 4.12
C VAL A 117 -13.92 -13.19 5.11
N PHE A 118 -14.22 -12.41 6.14
CA PHE A 118 -13.30 -12.21 7.26
C PHE A 118 -13.10 -13.52 8.04
N SER A 119 -11.86 -13.92 8.29
CA SER A 119 -11.51 -15.04 9.18
C SER A 119 -10.54 -14.55 10.24
N LYS A 120 -10.92 -14.75 11.51
CA LYS A 120 -10.06 -14.46 12.66
C LYS A 120 -8.83 -15.37 12.66
N GLU A 121 -8.97 -16.63 12.27
CA GLU A 121 -7.89 -17.62 12.21
C GLU A 121 -6.81 -17.17 11.22
N ARG A 122 -7.20 -16.83 9.99
CA ARG A 122 -6.27 -16.28 8.99
C ARG A 122 -5.61 -14.97 9.45
N LEU A 123 -6.36 -14.11 10.14
CA LEU A 123 -5.79 -12.89 10.69
C LEU A 123 -4.72 -13.19 11.74
N MET A 124 -4.91 -14.18 12.60
CA MET A 124 -3.91 -14.58 13.60
C MET A 124 -2.63 -15.14 12.95
N GLU A 125 -2.76 -15.90 11.87
CA GLU A 125 -1.61 -16.37 11.09
C GLU A 125 -0.79 -15.20 10.50
N GLU A 126 -1.47 -14.19 9.96
CA GLU A 126 -0.79 -13.00 9.43
C GLU A 126 -0.19 -12.13 10.56
N TRP A 127 -0.84 -12.06 11.71
CA TRP A 127 -0.31 -11.37 12.87
C TRP A 127 0.97 -12.00 13.42
N GLU A 128 1.06 -13.33 13.45
CA GLU A 128 2.27 -14.03 13.88
C GLU A 128 3.47 -13.64 13.00
N LYS A 129 3.31 -13.60 11.68
CA LYS A 129 4.36 -13.16 10.74
C LYS A 129 4.86 -11.74 11.03
N LEU A 130 3.96 -10.86 11.47
CA LEU A 130 4.25 -9.47 11.82
C LEU A 130 4.64 -9.28 13.30
N GLY A 131 4.71 -10.36 14.09
CA GLY A 131 5.08 -10.34 15.50
C GLY A 131 4.04 -9.67 16.39
N LEU A 132 2.76 -9.84 16.07
CA LEU A 132 1.64 -9.39 16.88
C LEU A 132 1.07 -10.54 17.72
N SER A 133 0.71 -10.23 18.96
CA SER A 133 0.05 -11.22 19.84
C SER A 133 -1.43 -11.33 19.53
N ALA A 134 -1.97 -12.56 19.49
CA ALA A 134 -3.40 -12.82 19.34
C ALA A 134 -4.25 -12.14 20.45
N SER A 135 -3.68 -11.93 21.65
CA SER A 135 -4.35 -11.27 22.77
C SER A 135 -4.71 -9.80 22.51
N LEU A 136 -4.16 -9.20 21.46
CA LEU A 136 -4.49 -7.82 21.06
C LEU A 136 -5.89 -7.71 20.46
N TYR A 137 -6.45 -8.82 19.92
CA TYR A 137 -7.74 -8.83 19.24
C TYR A 137 -8.91 -8.34 20.12
N ASP A 138 -8.89 -8.71 21.40
CA ASP A 138 -9.96 -8.39 22.35
C ASP A 138 -9.73 -7.07 23.09
N LYS A 139 -8.70 -6.29 22.70
CA LYS A 139 -8.41 -4.99 23.30
C LYS A 139 -9.20 -3.84 22.68
N GLN A 140 -9.31 -2.75 23.43
CA GLN A 140 -9.71 -1.46 22.89
C GLN A 140 -8.60 -0.87 22.02
N VAL A 141 -8.94 -0.16 20.94
CA VAL A 141 -7.98 0.51 20.03
C VAL A 141 -7.09 1.50 20.79
N SER A 142 -7.64 2.18 21.81
CA SER A 142 -6.90 3.11 22.67
C SER A 142 -5.81 2.45 23.54
N LYS A 143 -5.82 1.12 23.69
CA LYS A 143 -4.89 0.33 24.50
C LYS A 143 -3.81 -0.37 23.68
N VAL A 144 -3.75 -0.12 22.36
CA VAL A 144 -2.72 -0.64 21.48
C VAL A 144 -1.85 0.50 20.96
N SER A 145 -0.56 0.21 20.79
CA SER A 145 0.42 1.19 20.27
C SER A 145 0.16 1.55 18.82
N GLY A 146 0.68 2.69 18.36
CA GLY A 146 0.62 3.09 16.95
C GLY A 146 1.25 2.05 16.03
N GLY A 147 2.40 1.52 16.39
CA GLY A 147 3.09 0.48 15.62
C GLY A 147 2.35 -0.86 15.59
N GLU A 148 1.66 -1.25 16.66
CA GLU A 148 0.78 -2.43 16.63
C GLU A 148 -0.40 -2.20 15.69
N ARG A 149 -1.08 -1.05 15.76
CA ARG A 149 -2.19 -0.71 14.84
C ARG A 149 -1.73 -0.72 13.38
N GLN A 150 -0.57 -0.15 13.10
CA GLN A 150 0.00 -0.12 11.75
C GLN A 150 0.20 -1.54 11.21
N ARG A 151 0.84 -2.42 11.97
CA ARG A 151 1.05 -3.82 11.56
C ARG A 151 -0.25 -4.60 11.43
N MET A 152 -1.25 -4.36 12.29
CA MET A 152 -2.59 -4.97 12.16
C MET A 152 -3.23 -4.59 10.84
N MET A 153 -3.18 -3.32 10.44
CA MET A 153 -3.79 -2.86 9.20
C MET A 153 -3.00 -3.27 7.96
N ILE A 154 -1.69 -3.46 8.07
CA ILE A 154 -0.89 -4.12 7.02
C ILE A 154 -1.38 -5.55 6.81
N ALA A 155 -1.57 -6.34 7.88
CA ALA A 155 -2.12 -7.70 7.79
C ALA A 155 -3.51 -7.72 7.14
N VAL A 156 -4.40 -6.82 7.56
CA VAL A 156 -5.74 -6.67 6.97
C VAL A 156 -5.66 -6.35 5.48
N SER A 157 -4.76 -5.45 5.08
CA SER A 157 -4.60 -5.06 3.68
C SER A 157 -4.13 -6.22 2.80
N VAL A 158 -3.26 -7.09 3.31
CA VAL A 158 -2.83 -8.32 2.62
C VAL A 158 -3.97 -9.36 2.57
N LEU A 159 -4.75 -9.49 3.65
CA LEU A 159 -5.91 -10.40 3.68
C LEU A 159 -7.03 -10.01 2.71
N LEU A 160 -7.11 -8.77 2.30
CA LEU A 160 -8.02 -8.32 1.24
C LEU A 160 -7.62 -8.87 -0.14
N ASP A 161 -6.42 -9.42 -0.28
CA ASP A 161 -5.92 -10.14 -1.45
C ASP A 161 -6.08 -9.35 -2.76
N LYS A 162 -5.73 -8.06 -2.72
CA LYS A 162 -5.84 -7.18 -3.89
C LYS A 162 -4.59 -7.28 -4.76
N PRO A 163 -4.72 -7.23 -6.10
CA PRO A 163 -3.57 -7.27 -7.02
C PRO A 163 -2.50 -6.21 -6.74
N ILE A 164 -2.90 -5.07 -6.17
CA ILE A 164 -2.03 -3.93 -5.92
C ILE A 164 -2.12 -3.55 -4.44
N LEU A 165 -0.99 -3.41 -3.78
CA LEU A 165 -0.84 -2.85 -2.43
C LEU A 165 -0.03 -1.56 -2.49
N LEU A 166 -0.61 -0.48 -2.01
CA LEU A 166 0.04 0.82 -1.85
C LEU A 166 0.26 1.08 -0.36
N ALA A 167 1.47 1.42 0.05
CA ALA A 167 1.78 1.70 1.45
C ALA A 167 2.51 3.03 1.61
N ASP A 168 1.97 3.88 2.46
CA ASP A 168 2.47 5.22 2.75
C ASP A 168 3.19 5.22 4.10
N GLU A 169 4.53 5.34 4.09
CA GLU A 169 5.41 5.35 5.27
C GLU A 169 5.07 4.23 6.28
N PRO A 170 5.01 2.95 5.84
CA PRO A 170 4.43 1.86 6.64
C PRO A 170 5.24 1.51 7.90
N THR A 171 6.48 2.01 8.03
CA THR A 171 7.38 1.74 9.15
C THR A 171 7.67 2.95 10.03
N SER A 172 7.07 4.12 9.76
CA SER A 172 7.38 5.38 10.45
C SER A 172 7.15 5.34 11.98
N ALA A 173 6.28 4.44 12.46
CA ALA A 173 5.97 4.25 13.88
C ALA A 173 6.57 2.95 14.47
N LEU A 174 7.51 2.30 13.77
CA LEU A 174 8.05 1.00 14.12
C LEU A 174 9.51 1.09 14.54
N ASP A 175 9.93 0.15 15.40
CA ASP A 175 11.33 -0.14 15.64
C ASP A 175 11.96 -0.93 14.46
N ASN A 176 13.29 -1.00 14.41
CA ASN A 176 14.03 -1.66 13.32
C ASN A 176 13.64 -3.13 13.14
N PHE A 177 13.38 -3.86 14.22
CA PHE A 177 13.00 -5.28 14.15
C PHE A 177 11.62 -5.46 13.51
N SER A 178 10.66 -4.65 13.94
CA SER A 178 9.30 -4.62 13.37
C SER A 178 9.32 -4.16 11.90
N SER A 179 10.16 -3.17 11.57
CA SER A 179 10.34 -2.68 10.19
C SER A 179 10.86 -3.78 9.24
N GLN A 180 11.84 -4.57 9.70
CA GLN A 180 12.36 -5.71 8.93
C GLN A 180 11.28 -6.78 8.68
N LYS A 181 10.42 -7.05 9.67
CA LYS A 181 9.28 -7.96 9.48
C LYS A 181 8.30 -7.45 8.43
N VAL A 182 7.98 -6.16 8.44
CA VAL A 182 7.10 -5.54 7.44
C VAL A 182 7.71 -5.62 6.05
N LEU A 183 9.00 -5.32 5.89
CA LEU A 183 9.69 -5.48 4.60
C LEU A 183 9.63 -6.93 4.09
N SER A 184 9.99 -7.90 4.94
CA SER A 184 9.94 -9.31 4.58
C SER A 184 8.52 -9.75 4.20
N TYR A 185 7.53 -9.26 4.91
CA TYR A 185 6.11 -9.52 4.68
C TYR A 185 5.62 -8.97 3.32
N PHE A 186 6.03 -7.76 2.97
CA PHE A 186 5.71 -7.19 1.65
C PHE A 186 6.42 -7.91 0.50
N ARG A 187 7.67 -8.36 0.71
CA ARG A 187 8.39 -9.19 -0.27
C ARG A 187 7.69 -10.53 -0.49
N ASP A 188 7.26 -11.19 0.59
CA ASP A 188 6.48 -12.44 0.50
C ASP A 188 5.16 -12.22 -0.27
N TYR A 189 4.46 -11.11 0.01
CA TYR A 189 3.24 -10.76 -0.71
C TYR A 189 3.50 -10.49 -2.20
N ALA A 190 4.53 -9.71 -2.53
CA ALA A 190 4.91 -9.46 -3.92
C ALA A 190 5.30 -10.77 -4.64
N SER A 191 6.07 -11.66 -4.01
CA SER A 191 6.50 -12.93 -4.60
C SER A 191 5.35 -13.85 -5.02
N LYS A 192 4.15 -13.65 -4.47
CA LYS A 192 2.92 -14.35 -4.82
C LYS A 192 2.20 -13.78 -6.04
N GLY A 193 2.80 -12.78 -6.70
CA GLY A 193 2.29 -12.17 -7.93
C GLY A 193 1.60 -10.82 -7.72
N HIS A 194 1.58 -10.27 -6.49
CA HIS A 194 1.01 -8.96 -6.21
C HIS A 194 2.01 -7.83 -6.53
N THR A 195 1.52 -6.68 -6.93
CA THR A 195 2.34 -5.47 -7.09
C THR A 195 2.31 -4.67 -5.79
N VAL A 196 3.47 -4.39 -5.21
CA VAL A 196 3.59 -3.61 -3.98
C VAL A 196 4.36 -2.32 -4.26
N ILE A 197 3.75 -1.17 -3.99
CA ILE A 197 4.43 0.13 -4.03
C ILE A 197 4.47 0.70 -2.62
N VAL A 198 5.68 0.96 -2.13
CA VAL A 198 5.92 1.59 -0.84
C VAL A 198 6.53 2.96 -1.07
N VAL A 199 5.97 4.00 -0.48
CA VAL A 199 6.67 5.27 -0.34
C VAL A 199 7.26 5.37 1.06
N SER A 200 8.55 5.66 1.15
CA SER A 200 9.24 5.71 2.44
C SER A 200 10.50 6.58 2.37
N HIS A 201 10.89 7.10 3.52
CA HIS A 201 12.22 7.66 3.73
C HIS A 201 13.13 6.69 4.49
N ASP A 202 12.64 5.50 4.88
CA ASP A 202 13.39 4.47 5.58
C ASP A 202 14.39 3.79 4.63
N PRO A 203 15.72 3.85 4.91
CA PRO A 203 16.74 3.18 4.10
C PRO A 203 16.53 1.68 3.94
N LEU A 204 15.80 1.05 4.85
CA LEU A 204 15.47 -0.37 4.81
C LEU A 204 14.76 -0.75 3.51
N PHE A 205 13.78 0.06 3.09
CA PHE A 205 13.07 -0.18 1.82
C PHE A 205 13.95 0.09 0.60
N ALA A 206 14.87 1.07 0.68
CA ALA A 206 15.84 1.32 -0.38
C ALA A 206 16.79 0.12 -0.58
N GLN A 207 17.10 -0.63 0.47
CA GLN A 207 18.00 -1.79 0.39
C GLN A 207 17.28 -3.11 0.08
N GLY A 208 16.01 -3.21 0.48
CA GLY A 208 15.26 -4.47 0.46
C GLY A 208 14.21 -4.61 -0.63
N SER A 209 13.93 -3.58 -1.43
CA SER A 209 12.97 -3.63 -2.54
C SER A 209 13.61 -4.15 -3.83
N ASP A 210 12.80 -4.70 -4.72
CA ASP A 210 13.27 -5.17 -6.03
C ASP A 210 13.75 -4.02 -6.89
N ARG A 211 13.11 -2.86 -6.73
CA ARG A 211 13.48 -1.63 -7.42
C ARG A 211 13.24 -0.41 -6.55
N VAL A 212 14.14 0.56 -6.65
CA VAL A 212 14.10 1.83 -5.92
C VAL A 212 14.04 2.99 -6.90
N ILE A 213 13.11 3.89 -6.65
CA ILE A 213 12.90 5.10 -7.45
C ILE A 213 13.10 6.30 -6.52
N GLN A 214 13.97 7.20 -6.90
CA GLN A 214 14.17 8.46 -6.20
C GLN A 214 13.14 9.50 -6.72
N LEU A 215 12.42 10.14 -5.81
CA LEU A 215 11.49 11.22 -6.11
C LEU A 215 12.11 12.57 -5.71
#